data_31df553675bb48487afdf2a325a802be
#
_entry.id   31df553675bb48487afdf2a325a802be
#
_cell.length_a   1.000
_cell.length_b   1.000
_cell.length_c   1.000
_cell.angle_alpha   90.00
_cell.angle_beta   90.00
_cell.angle_gamma   90.00
#
_symmetry.space_group_name_H-M   'P 1'
#
loop_
_entity.id
_entity.type
_entity.pdbx_description
1 polymer ?
#
loop_
_entity_poly.entity_id
_entity_poly.type
_entity_poly.pdbx_seq_one_letter_code
_entity_poly.pdbx_strand_id
1 'polypeptide(L)'
;TVAVNGVDLTPLDDAGRAAVRRGTVGVIFQQFNLIPSLTVAGNIAFQARLAGCHDAGFAHDLALRLGLVDHLTRYPEQLSGGQQQRVAIARTLAARPKLVLADEPTGNLDEATADAVFALMCELVRDSGAALVLVTHSGRLAARLDRRLHLSGGLLS
;
A
#
# COMPACT_ATOMS: atom_id res chain seq x y z
N THR A 1 -24.55 0.22 0.89
CA THR A 1 -23.79 0.72 2.04
C THR A 1 -22.33 0.29 1.89
N VAL A 2 -21.41 1.21 2.09
CA VAL A 2 -19.97 0.93 2.16
C VAL A 2 -19.48 1.32 3.55
N ALA A 3 -19.00 0.36 4.30
CA ALA A 3 -18.49 0.60 5.66
C ALA A 3 -17.03 0.12 5.79
N VAL A 4 -16.21 0.91 6.48
CA VAL A 4 -14.83 0.56 6.81
C VAL A 4 -14.63 0.71 8.31
N ASN A 5 -14.16 -0.35 8.96
CA ASN A 5 -13.94 -0.39 10.42
C ASN A 5 -15.16 0.09 11.22
N GLY A 6 -16.38 -0.32 10.81
CA GLY A 6 -17.64 0.05 11.45
C GLY A 6 -18.17 1.45 11.11
N VAL A 7 -17.43 2.25 10.32
CA VAL A 7 -17.88 3.58 9.87
C VAL A 7 -18.54 3.47 8.51
N ASP A 8 -19.82 3.82 8.39
CA ASP A 8 -20.52 3.94 7.11
C ASP A 8 -20.02 5.17 6.37
N LEU A 9 -19.50 4.96 5.16
CA LEU A 9 -18.96 6.02 4.30
C LEU A 9 -20.04 6.71 3.46
N THR A 10 -21.23 6.12 3.36
CA THR A 10 -22.31 6.59 2.49
C THR A 10 -22.78 8.00 2.86
N PRO A 11 -23.04 8.33 4.16
CA PRO A 11 -23.52 9.64 4.57
C PRO A 11 -22.41 10.69 4.70
N LEU A 12 -21.12 10.30 4.60
CA LEU A 12 -20.02 11.24 4.81
C LEU A 12 -19.87 12.18 3.63
N ASP A 13 -19.60 13.44 3.94
CA ASP A 13 -19.12 14.45 3.00
C ASP A 13 -17.65 14.18 2.59
N ASP A 14 -17.11 15.03 1.73
CA ASP A 14 -15.74 14.86 1.24
C ASP A 14 -14.70 15.02 2.36
N ALA A 15 -14.95 15.88 3.34
CA ALA A 15 -14.06 16.06 4.50
C ALA A 15 -14.06 14.81 5.38
N GLY A 16 -15.24 14.24 5.65
CA GLY A 16 -15.38 12.99 6.40
C GLY A 16 -14.72 11.82 5.71
N ARG A 17 -14.92 11.65 4.40
CA ARG A 17 -14.26 10.62 3.59
C ARG A 17 -12.74 10.81 3.55
N ALA A 18 -12.26 12.05 3.46
CA ALA A 18 -10.83 12.34 3.53
C ALA A 18 -10.23 12.01 4.90
N ALA A 19 -10.95 12.22 5.99
CA ALA A 19 -10.53 11.83 7.34
C ALA A 19 -10.38 10.31 7.46
N VAL A 20 -11.35 9.53 6.98
CA VAL A 20 -11.28 8.06 6.96
C VAL A 20 -10.09 7.58 6.10
N ARG A 21 -9.90 8.14 4.89
CA ARG A 21 -8.73 7.80 4.04
C ARG A 21 -7.41 8.10 4.75
N ARG A 22 -7.33 9.21 5.50
CA ARG A 22 -6.08 9.62 6.16
C ARG A 22 -5.66 8.70 7.30
N GLY A 23 -6.62 8.22 8.09
CA GLY A 23 -6.32 7.47 9.31
C GLY A 23 -6.61 5.97 9.26
N THR A 24 -7.39 5.50 8.28
CA THR A 24 -7.90 4.12 8.28
C THR A 24 -7.56 3.34 7.02
N VAL A 25 -7.49 4.00 5.86
CA VAL A 25 -7.30 3.35 4.57
C VAL A 25 -5.95 3.72 3.97
N GLY A 26 -5.13 2.72 3.67
CA GLY A 26 -3.92 2.86 2.86
C GLY A 26 -4.19 2.45 1.42
N VAL A 27 -3.58 3.13 0.46
CA VAL A 27 -3.73 2.80 -0.96
C VAL A 27 -2.35 2.57 -1.60
N ILE A 28 -2.22 1.46 -2.31
CA ILE A 28 -1.05 1.11 -3.11
C ILE A 28 -1.49 1.08 -4.57
N PHE A 29 -0.85 1.89 -5.41
CA PHE A 29 -1.18 2.03 -6.83
C PHE A 29 -0.17 1.30 -7.72
N GLN A 30 -0.58 0.96 -8.93
CA GLN A 30 0.28 0.45 -9.98
C GLN A 30 1.41 1.42 -10.35
N GLN A 31 1.15 2.72 -10.39
CA GLN A 31 2.10 3.78 -10.76
C GLN A 31 2.90 4.32 -9.56
N PHE A 32 3.13 3.55 -8.51
CA PHE A 32 3.89 3.89 -7.30
C PHE A 32 3.46 5.21 -6.63
N ASN A 33 3.18 6.26 -7.36
CA ASN A 33 2.75 7.61 -6.92
C ASN A 33 3.65 8.18 -5.81
N LEU A 34 4.97 7.98 -5.93
CA LEU A 34 5.94 8.57 -5.03
C LEU A 34 6.05 10.08 -5.27
N ILE A 35 6.39 10.81 -4.22
CA ILE A 35 6.63 12.25 -4.31
C ILE A 35 8.07 12.46 -4.80
N PRO A 36 8.29 13.00 -6.02
CA PRO A 36 9.63 13.05 -6.62
C PRO A 36 10.61 13.92 -5.85
N SER A 37 10.11 14.98 -5.18
CA SER A 37 10.92 15.91 -4.39
C SER A 37 11.31 15.41 -3.00
N LEU A 38 10.82 14.23 -2.60
CA LEU A 38 11.16 13.60 -1.34
C LEU A 38 12.08 12.41 -1.55
N THR A 39 13.04 12.24 -0.64
CA THR A 39 13.85 11.03 -0.56
C THR A 39 12.99 9.80 -0.24
N VAL A 40 13.56 8.61 -0.30
CA VAL A 40 12.90 7.37 0.15
C VAL A 40 12.41 7.50 1.59
N ALA A 41 13.27 7.96 2.51
CA ALA A 41 12.88 8.19 3.90
C ALA A 41 11.73 9.20 4.02
N GLY A 42 11.77 10.27 3.25
CA GLY A 42 10.71 11.28 3.19
C GLY A 42 9.38 10.70 2.67
N ASN A 43 9.43 9.89 1.62
CA ASN A 43 8.26 9.21 1.08
C ASN A 43 7.65 8.24 2.08
N ILE A 44 8.46 7.40 2.75
CA ILE A 44 7.98 6.45 3.77
C ILE A 44 7.27 7.19 4.91
N ALA A 45 7.85 8.28 5.40
CA ALA A 45 7.30 9.05 6.51
C ALA A 45 6.05 9.88 6.14
N PHE A 46 5.84 10.17 4.86
CA PHE A 46 4.89 11.17 4.40
C PHE A 46 3.46 10.91 4.87
N GLN A 47 2.92 9.73 4.58
CA GLN A 47 1.54 9.38 4.91
C GLN A 47 1.33 9.32 6.43
N ALA A 48 2.28 8.75 7.17
CA ALA A 48 2.24 8.66 8.62
C ALA A 48 2.27 10.05 9.30
N ARG A 49 3.02 11.01 8.74
CA ARG A 49 3.02 12.40 9.20
C ARG A 49 1.67 13.08 8.97
N LEU A 50 1.05 12.88 7.81
CA LEU A 50 -0.29 13.41 7.53
C LEU A 50 -1.36 12.81 8.45
N ALA A 51 -1.20 11.55 8.83
CA ALA A 51 -2.08 10.86 9.76
C ALA A 51 -1.79 11.18 11.25
N GLY A 52 -0.71 11.92 11.54
CA GLY A 52 -0.30 12.24 12.91
C GLY A 52 0.23 11.07 13.72
N CYS A 53 0.64 9.97 13.07
CA CYS A 53 1.10 8.73 13.72
C CYS A 53 2.53 8.33 13.32
N HIS A 54 3.34 9.28 12.87
CA HIS A 54 4.72 8.98 12.44
C HIS A 54 5.57 8.46 13.58
N ASP A 55 6.15 7.28 13.35
CA ASP A 55 7.09 6.60 14.23
C ASP A 55 8.35 6.28 13.43
N ALA A 56 9.47 6.90 13.79
CA ALA A 56 10.72 6.76 13.05
C ALA A 56 11.32 5.35 13.16
N GLY A 57 11.18 4.70 14.33
CA GLY A 57 11.62 3.32 14.55
C GLY A 57 10.84 2.36 13.66
N PHE A 58 9.53 2.45 13.67
CA PHE A 58 8.66 1.61 12.83
C PHE A 58 8.90 1.86 11.33
N ALA A 59 9.10 3.11 10.92
CA ALA A 59 9.44 3.43 9.52
C ALA A 59 10.79 2.83 9.11
N HIS A 60 11.77 2.81 10.02
CA HIS A 60 13.07 2.18 9.78
C HIS A 60 12.96 0.65 9.69
N ASP A 61 12.16 0.02 10.57
CA ASP A 61 11.91 -1.43 10.52
C ASP A 61 11.25 -1.85 9.22
N LEU A 62 10.27 -1.08 8.74
CA LEU A 62 9.67 -1.30 7.42
C LEU A 62 10.71 -1.18 6.29
N ALA A 63 11.57 -0.17 6.36
CA ALA A 63 12.63 0.01 5.38
C ALA A 63 13.62 -1.16 5.39
N LEU A 64 13.95 -1.69 6.56
CA LEU A 64 14.82 -2.86 6.72
C LEU A 64 14.18 -4.10 6.08
N ARG A 65 12.94 -4.41 6.44
CA ARG A 65 12.21 -5.58 5.91
C ARG A 65 12.01 -5.50 4.39
N LEU A 66 11.88 -4.29 3.84
CA LEU A 66 11.72 -4.05 2.42
C LEU A 66 13.05 -3.91 1.65
N GLY A 67 14.21 -4.04 2.34
CA GLY A 67 15.53 -3.92 1.73
C GLY A 67 15.80 -2.51 1.17
N LEU A 68 15.37 -1.48 1.87
CA LEU A 68 15.44 -0.08 1.44
C LEU A 68 16.45 0.76 2.25
N VAL A 69 17.11 0.18 3.26
CA VAL A 69 17.99 0.94 4.20
C VAL A 69 19.08 1.68 3.44
N ASP A 70 19.76 1.02 2.49
CA ASP A 70 20.84 1.62 1.69
C ASP A 70 20.34 2.65 0.65
N HIS A 71 19.01 2.83 0.57
CA HIS A 71 18.37 3.73 -0.38
C HIS A 71 17.67 4.91 0.28
N LEU A 72 17.67 5.02 1.61
CA LEU A 72 16.87 6.01 2.36
C LEU A 72 17.12 7.46 1.95
N THR A 73 18.33 7.79 1.50
CA THR A 73 18.73 9.13 1.05
C THR A 73 18.50 9.37 -0.44
N ARG A 74 18.17 8.32 -1.22
CA ARG A 74 17.92 8.43 -2.66
C ARG A 74 16.56 9.03 -2.96
N TYR A 75 16.43 9.57 -4.17
CA TYR A 75 15.17 10.04 -4.72
C TYR A 75 14.51 8.95 -5.59
N PRO A 76 13.18 9.00 -5.82
CA PRO A 76 12.46 7.99 -6.60
C PRO A 76 13.06 7.68 -7.96
N GLU A 77 13.54 8.68 -8.69
CA GLU A 77 14.16 8.54 -10.01
C GLU A 77 15.45 7.71 -10.02
N GLN A 78 16.07 7.52 -8.85
CA GLN A 78 17.31 6.74 -8.69
C GLN A 78 17.03 5.27 -8.34
N LEU A 79 15.76 4.85 -8.34
CA LEU A 79 15.32 3.54 -7.93
C LEU A 79 14.78 2.73 -9.11
N SER A 80 14.98 1.41 -9.06
CA SER A 80 14.27 0.49 -9.96
C SER A 80 12.76 0.47 -9.67
N GLY A 81 11.94 0.02 -10.61
CA GLY A 81 10.49 -0.10 -10.42
C GLY A 81 10.11 -0.93 -9.18
N GLY A 82 10.78 -2.06 -8.97
CA GLY A 82 10.55 -2.89 -7.78
C GLY A 82 10.96 -2.20 -6.47
N GLN A 83 12.01 -1.38 -6.48
CA GLN A 83 12.38 -0.56 -5.33
C GLN A 83 11.34 0.54 -5.07
N GLN A 84 10.88 1.22 -6.12
CA GLN A 84 9.83 2.24 -6.00
C GLN A 84 8.54 1.65 -5.42
N GLN A 85 8.13 0.46 -5.88
CA GLN A 85 6.95 -0.21 -5.34
C GLN A 85 7.13 -0.57 -3.87
N ARG A 86 8.30 -1.05 -3.47
CA ARG A 86 8.61 -1.31 -2.05
C ARG A 86 8.54 -0.04 -1.21
N VAL A 87 8.97 1.11 -1.72
CA VAL A 87 8.79 2.42 -1.05
C VAL A 87 7.31 2.78 -0.92
N ALA A 88 6.50 2.56 -1.95
CA ALA A 88 5.05 2.82 -1.90
C ALA A 88 4.35 1.94 -0.85
N ILE A 89 4.74 0.67 -0.73
CA ILE A 89 4.27 -0.26 0.31
C ILE A 89 4.67 0.25 1.70
N ALA A 90 5.96 0.60 1.90
CA ALA A 90 6.46 1.14 3.16
C ALA A 90 5.70 2.40 3.59
N ARG A 91 5.51 3.35 2.67
CA ARG A 91 4.76 4.58 2.91
C ARG A 91 3.34 4.31 3.38
N THR A 92 2.67 3.36 2.73
CA THR A 92 1.30 2.99 3.06
C THR A 92 1.22 2.36 4.44
N LEU A 93 2.08 1.40 4.74
CA LEU A 93 2.07 0.67 6.02
C LEU A 93 2.59 1.50 7.20
N ALA A 94 3.47 2.48 6.96
CA ALA A 94 3.97 3.39 7.99
C ALA A 94 2.84 4.20 8.67
N ALA A 95 1.73 4.44 7.95
CA ALA A 95 0.53 5.07 8.50
C ALA A 95 -0.37 4.13 9.33
N ARG A 96 0.00 2.86 9.49
CA ARG A 96 -0.72 1.83 10.26
C ARG A 96 -2.21 1.72 9.87
N PRO A 97 -2.54 1.58 8.58
CA PRO A 97 -3.92 1.50 8.13
C PRO A 97 -4.62 0.25 8.68
N LYS A 98 -5.95 0.28 8.75
CA LYS A 98 -6.79 -0.89 9.05
C LYS A 98 -7.21 -1.64 7.78
N LEU A 99 -7.19 -0.95 6.65
CA LEU A 99 -7.49 -1.51 5.33
C LEU A 99 -6.44 -1.03 4.33
N VAL A 100 -5.85 -1.95 3.59
CA VAL A 100 -5.00 -1.67 2.44
C VAL A 100 -5.77 -2.00 1.17
N LEU A 101 -5.92 -1.01 0.31
CA LEU A 101 -6.43 -1.18 -1.05
C LEU A 101 -5.24 -1.19 -2.00
N ALA A 102 -5.06 -2.25 -2.76
CA ALA A 102 -3.98 -2.39 -3.74
C ALA A 102 -4.58 -2.56 -5.14
N ASP A 103 -4.26 -1.61 -6.02
CA ASP A 103 -4.72 -1.59 -7.41
C ASP A 103 -3.56 -1.93 -8.31
N GLU A 104 -3.58 -3.15 -8.88
CA GLU A 104 -2.51 -3.71 -9.73
C GLU A 104 -1.08 -3.45 -9.21
N PRO A 105 -0.79 -3.74 -7.92
CA PRO A 105 0.43 -3.25 -7.27
C PRO A 105 1.73 -3.77 -7.87
N THR A 106 1.65 -4.75 -8.78
CA THR A 106 2.81 -5.34 -9.43
C THR A 106 2.74 -5.29 -10.96
N GLY A 107 1.74 -4.60 -11.51
CA GLY A 107 1.47 -4.59 -12.95
C GLY A 107 2.59 -3.97 -13.81
N ASN A 108 3.46 -3.16 -13.24
CA ASN A 108 4.60 -2.52 -13.93
C ASN A 108 5.95 -3.23 -13.68
N LEU A 109 5.92 -4.44 -13.10
CA LEU A 109 7.13 -5.19 -12.74
C LEU A 109 7.27 -6.44 -13.60
N ASP A 110 8.50 -6.88 -13.81
CA ASP A 110 8.76 -8.23 -14.34
C ASP A 110 8.24 -9.31 -13.37
N GLU A 111 7.99 -10.51 -13.88
CA GLU A 111 7.30 -11.55 -13.14
C GLU A 111 8.03 -11.95 -11.84
N ALA A 112 9.35 -12.08 -11.88
CA ALA A 112 10.13 -12.48 -10.70
C ALA A 112 10.10 -11.40 -9.63
N THR A 113 10.27 -10.14 -10.02
CA THR A 113 10.17 -8.98 -9.12
C THR A 113 8.75 -8.85 -8.57
N ALA A 114 7.72 -9.04 -9.42
CA ALA A 114 6.32 -8.99 -9.03
C ALA A 114 6.00 -10.00 -7.93
N ASP A 115 6.47 -11.24 -8.07
CA ASP A 115 6.26 -12.29 -7.07
C ASP A 115 6.92 -11.99 -5.74
N ALA A 116 8.15 -11.49 -5.77
CA ALA A 116 8.89 -11.15 -4.55
C ALA A 116 8.23 -9.97 -3.82
N VAL A 117 7.87 -8.92 -4.56
CA VAL A 117 7.22 -7.72 -3.98
C VAL A 117 5.83 -8.06 -3.45
N PHE A 118 5.06 -8.88 -4.17
CA PHE A 118 3.73 -9.32 -3.74
C PHE A 118 3.79 -10.16 -2.46
N ALA A 119 4.70 -11.14 -2.39
CA ALA A 119 4.88 -11.97 -1.21
C ALA A 119 5.18 -11.12 0.04
N LEU A 120 6.13 -10.19 -0.10
CA LEU A 120 6.55 -9.30 0.97
C LEU A 120 5.42 -8.34 1.39
N MET A 121 4.66 -7.80 0.44
CA MET A 121 3.47 -6.98 0.72
C MET A 121 2.44 -7.76 1.54
N CYS A 122 2.09 -8.99 1.13
CA CYS A 122 1.11 -9.81 1.85
C CYS A 122 1.59 -10.17 3.26
N GLU A 123 2.88 -10.48 3.45
CA GLU A 123 3.48 -10.73 4.76
C GLU A 123 3.34 -9.49 5.65
N LEU A 124 3.78 -8.32 5.19
CA LEU A 124 3.75 -7.08 5.96
C LEU A 124 2.32 -6.63 6.32
N VAL A 125 1.37 -6.79 5.39
CA VAL A 125 -0.04 -6.48 5.66
C VAL A 125 -0.60 -7.42 6.73
N ARG A 126 -0.32 -8.72 6.65
CA ARG A 126 -0.74 -9.71 7.65
C ARG A 126 -0.18 -9.37 9.02
N ASP A 127 1.11 -9.08 9.12
CA ASP A 127 1.78 -8.73 10.37
C ASP A 127 1.23 -7.44 10.99
N SER A 128 0.78 -6.49 10.16
CA SER A 128 0.15 -5.25 10.63
C SER A 128 -1.27 -5.44 11.17
N GLY A 129 -1.89 -6.61 10.92
CA GLY A 129 -3.29 -6.87 11.23
C GLY A 129 -4.30 -6.10 10.36
N ALA A 130 -3.85 -5.50 9.25
CA ALA A 130 -4.73 -4.83 8.30
C ALA A 130 -5.43 -5.84 7.37
N ALA A 131 -6.65 -5.51 6.94
CA ALA A 131 -7.30 -6.20 5.83
C ALA A 131 -6.67 -5.77 4.50
N LEU A 132 -6.56 -6.70 3.54
CA LEU A 132 -6.10 -6.42 2.18
C LEU A 132 -7.23 -6.64 1.18
N VAL A 133 -7.50 -5.63 0.36
CA VAL A 133 -8.31 -5.76 -0.86
C VAL A 133 -7.40 -5.49 -2.06
N LEU A 134 -7.25 -6.49 -2.90
CA LEU A 134 -6.40 -6.44 -4.09
C LEU A 134 -7.26 -6.48 -5.35
N VAL A 135 -7.03 -5.56 -6.27
CA VAL A 135 -7.49 -5.64 -7.66
C VAL A 135 -6.33 -6.10 -8.52
N THR A 136 -6.53 -7.16 -9.30
CA THR A 136 -5.50 -7.66 -10.22
C THR A 136 -6.11 -8.47 -11.35
N HIS A 137 -5.50 -8.40 -12.54
CA HIS A 137 -5.77 -9.30 -13.67
C HIS A 137 -5.00 -10.62 -13.57
N SER A 138 -4.04 -10.75 -12.66
CA SER A 138 -3.26 -11.96 -12.46
C SER A 138 -4.02 -13.00 -11.63
N GLY A 139 -4.61 -14.00 -12.29
CA GLY A 139 -5.25 -15.13 -11.60
C GLY A 139 -4.29 -15.87 -10.65
N ARG A 140 -2.98 -15.89 -10.97
CA ARG A 140 -1.92 -16.50 -10.17
C ARG A 140 -1.72 -15.77 -8.84
N LEU A 141 -1.71 -14.43 -8.85
CA LEU A 141 -1.60 -13.64 -7.61
C LEU A 141 -2.88 -13.68 -6.81
N ALA A 142 -4.04 -13.57 -7.48
CA ALA A 142 -5.34 -13.67 -6.83
C ALA A 142 -5.55 -15.01 -6.10
N ALA A 143 -5.00 -16.12 -6.63
CA ALA A 143 -5.09 -17.45 -6.01
C ALA A 143 -4.32 -17.57 -4.67
N ARG A 144 -3.45 -16.60 -4.34
CA ARG A 144 -2.67 -16.57 -3.08
C ARG A 144 -3.37 -15.86 -1.94
N LEU A 145 -4.57 -15.31 -2.19
CA LEU A 145 -5.39 -14.61 -1.18
C LEU A 145 -6.50 -15.51 -0.68
N ASP A 146 -7.00 -15.23 0.53
CA ASP A 146 -7.98 -16.06 1.26
C ASP A 146 -9.34 -16.13 0.55
N ARG A 147 -9.73 -15.06 -0.14
CA ARG A 147 -11.00 -14.95 -0.85
C ARG A 147 -10.81 -14.26 -2.18
N ARG A 148 -11.48 -14.77 -3.19
CA ARG A 148 -11.49 -14.21 -4.55
C ARG A 148 -12.92 -13.88 -4.97
N LEU A 149 -13.08 -12.71 -5.56
CA LEU A 149 -14.32 -12.26 -6.19
C LEU A 149 -14.02 -11.97 -7.66
N HIS A 150 -14.94 -12.30 -8.53
CA HIS A 150 -14.83 -11.98 -9.95
C HIS A 150 -15.82 -10.86 -10.30
N LEU A 151 -15.30 -9.78 -10.91
CA LEU A 151 -16.12 -8.67 -11.39
C LEU A 151 -16.28 -8.78 -12.91
N SER A 152 -17.51 -8.98 -13.38
CA SER A 152 -17.82 -9.04 -14.80
C SER A 152 -19.14 -8.32 -15.08
N GLY A 153 -19.15 -7.44 -16.09
CA GLY A 153 -20.35 -6.69 -16.46
C GLY A 153 -20.97 -5.86 -15.32
N GLY A 154 -20.15 -5.41 -14.35
CA GLY A 154 -20.62 -4.66 -13.17
C GLY A 154 -21.20 -5.53 -12.04
N LEU A 155 -21.15 -6.84 -12.16
CA LEU A 155 -21.64 -7.81 -11.16
C LEU A 155 -20.45 -8.55 -10.51
N LEU A 156 -20.56 -8.78 -9.20
CA LEU A 156 -19.62 -9.59 -8.42
C LEU A 156 -20.16 -11.03 -8.34
N SER A 157 -19.26 -12.00 -8.56
CA SER A 157 -19.53 -13.43 -8.41
C SER A 157 -18.42 -14.12 -7.64
#